data_514e4a3d9ebd09ff4c357e0f95658572
#
_entry.id   514e4a3d9ebd09ff4c357e0f95658572
#
_cell.length_a   1.000
_cell.length_b   1.000
_cell.length_c   1.000
_cell.angle_alpha   90.00
_cell.angle_beta   90.00
_cell.angle_gamma   90.00
#
_symmetry.space_group_name_H-M   'P 1'
#
loop_
_entity.id
_entity.type
_entity.pdbx_description
1 polymer ?
#
loop_
_entity_poly.entity_id
_entity_poly.type
_entity_poly.pdbx_seq_one_letter_code
_entity_poly.pdbx_strand_id
1 'polypeptide(L)'
;MQLSIVAKTIGLLLMVFSFAQVPPIIIDLIYSEGEYFSFLLSFALTGLGGLILWWPFKNTKKEFRLREGVLIVVCFWIVLSLFGTLPFLITDSISNLSFSDAFFESMSGLTTTGATVMSQLDDLPKRILFYRQQLQWLGGMGIIVLAVAVLPLLGVGGMEPVSYTHLTLPTTPYV
;
A
#
# COMPACT_ATOMS: atom_id res chain seq x y z
N MET A 1 2.54 -21.90 -6.94
CA MET A 1 2.29 -20.54 -6.38
C MET A 1 1.53 -20.70 -5.07
N GLN A 2 1.99 -20.04 -4.03
CA GLN A 2 1.38 -20.13 -2.69
C GLN A 2 0.45 -18.94 -2.46
N LEU A 3 -0.72 -18.96 -3.09
CA LEU A 3 -1.72 -17.88 -3.00
C LEU A 3 -2.14 -17.59 -1.55
N SER A 4 -2.01 -18.56 -0.65
CA SER A 4 -2.33 -18.39 0.78
C SER A 4 -1.44 -17.36 1.48
N ILE A 5 -0.14 -17.28 1.12
CA ILE A 5 0.77 -16.28 1.69
C ILE A 5 0.43 -14.89 1.12
N VAL A 6 0.17 -14.82 -0.19
CA VAL A 6 -0.21 -13.57 -0.85
C VAL A 6 -1.48 -13.00 -0.21
N ALA A 7 -2.53 -13.82 -0.09
CA ALA A 7 -3.80 -13.40 0.53
C ALA A 7 -3.62 -12.97 1.98
N LYS A 8 -2.83 -13.71 2.78
CA LYS A 8 -2.51 -13.36 4.17
C LYS A 8 -1.84 -11.98 4.25
N THR A 9 -0.83 -11.74 3.41
CA THR A 9 -0.05 -10.49 3.43
C THR A 9 -0.90 -9.31 2.95
N ILE A 10 -1.64 -9.49 1.85
CA ILE A 10 -2.54 -8.44 1.34
C ILE A 10 -3.64 -8.12 2.35
N GLY A 11 -4.23 -9.14 3.00
CA GLY A 11 -5.23 -8.93 4.05
C GLY A 11 -4.68 -8.11 5.23
N LEU A 12 -3.46 -8.40 5.67
CA LEU A 12 -2.81 -7.63 6.74
C LEU A 12 -2.52 -6.18 6.29
N LEU A 13 -2.03 -5.99 5.07
CA LEU A 13 -1.77 -4.66 4.51
C LEU A 13 -3.06 -3.84 4.37
N LEU A 14 -4.19 -4.48 3.98
CA LEU A 14 -5.50 -3.83 3.94
C LEU A 14 -5.98 -3.40 5.33
N MET A 15 -5.80 -4.24 6.34
CA MET A 15 -6.14 -3.86 7.73
C MET A 15 -5.32 -2.65 8.19
N VAL A 16 -4.03 -2.60 7.87
CA VAL A 16 -3.20 -1.43 8.17
C VAL A 16 -3.65 -0.22 7.35
N PHE A 17 -3.94 -0.42 6.07
CA PHE A 17 -4.41 0.66 5.19
C PHE A 17 -5.77 1.23 5.62
N SER A 18 -6.64 0.45 6.27
CA SER A 18 -7.90 0.98 6.78
C SER A 18 -7.69 2.16 7.75
N PHE A 19 -6.65 2.13 8.57
CA PHE A 19 -6.32 3.24 9.47
C PHE A 19 -5.96 4.55 8.74
N ALA A 20 -5.58 4.48 7.47
CA ALA A 20 -5.37 5.69 6.66
C ALA A 20 -6.66 6.51 6.45
N GLN A 21 -7.83 5.96 6.74
CA GLN A 21 -9.10 6.68 6.63
C GLN A 21 -9.47 7.43 7.90
N VAL A 22 -8.75 7.22 9.01
CA VAL A 22 -8.99 7.91 10.29
C VAL A 22 -8.63 9.41 10.23
N PRO A 23 -7.47 9.85 9.70
CA PRO A 23 -7.14 11.27 9.63
C PRO A 23 -8.17 12.11 8.85
N PRO A 24 -8.72 11.69 7.69
CA PRO A 24 -9.80 12.41 7.03
C PRO A 24 -11.06 12.59 7.89
N ILE A 25 -11.41 11.59 8.75
CA ILE A 25 -12.52 11.72 9.71
C ILE A 25 -12.24 12.85 10.69
N ILE A 26 -11.00 12.94 11.18
CA ILE A 26 -10.60 14.02 12.11
C ILE A 26 -10.68 15.38 11.42
N ILE A 27 -10.26 15.47 10.16
CA ILE A 27 -10.36 16.69 9.35
C ILE A 27 -11.83 17.10 9.17
N ASP A 28 -12.72 16.16 8.83
CA ASP A 28 -14.16 16.42 8.72
C ASP A 28 -14.74 17.01 10.00
N LEU A 29 -14.36 16.45 11.15
CA LEU A 29 -14.81 16.94 12.45
C LEU A 29 -14.27 18.35 12.77
N ILE A 30 -13.01 18.65 12.44
CA ILE A 30 -12.39 19.96 12.68
C ILE A 30 -13.07 21.04 11.83
N TYR A 31 -13.32 20.75 10.55
CA TYR A 31 -13.93 21.70 9.61
C TYR A 31 -15.46 21.66 9.62
N SER A 32 -16.08 20.74 10.40
CA SER A 32 -17.53 20.57 10.52
C SER A 32 -18.23 20.37 9.17
N GLU A 33 -17.63 19.58 8.29
CA GLU A 33 -18.15 19.31 6.94
C GLU A 33 -19.35 18.35 6.95
N GLY A 34 -19.46 17.48 8.00
CA GLY A 34 -20.67 16.70 8.31
C GLY A 34 -20.83 15.38 7.57
N GLU A 35 -19.81 14.92 6.80
CA GLU A 35 -19.86 13.66 6.06
C GLU A 35 -18.81 12.63 6.52
N TYR A 36 -18.41 12.65 7.80
CA TYR A 36 -17.47 11.70 8.39
C TYR A 36 -17.90 10.24 8.21
N PHE A 37 -19.19 9.99 8.01
CA PHE A 37 -19.75 8.66 7.86
C PHE A 37 -19.21 7.93 6.62
N SER A 38 -18.94 8.64 5.52
CA SER A 38 -18.37 8.07 4.31
C SER A 38 -17.01 7.43 4.55
N PHE A 39 -16.13 8.10 5.30
CA PHE A 39 -14.82 7.58 5.68
C PHE A 39 -14.92 6.48 6.76
N LEU A 40 -15.86 6.61 7.70
CA LEU A 40 -16.10 5.58 8.72
C LEU A 40 -16.57 4.26 8.08
N LEU A 41 -17.50 4.34 7.14
CA LEU A 41 -17.98 3.17 6.41
C LEU A 41 -16.86 2.55 5.56
N SER A 42 -16.08 3.38 4.88
CA SER A 42 -14.92 2.92 4.10
C SER A 42 -13.86 2.27 4.99
N PHE A 43 -13.59 2.80 6.18
CA PHE A 43 -12.73 2.20 7.19
C PHE A 43 -13.20 0.79 7.56
N ALA A 44 -14.50 0.65 7.86
CA ALA A 44 -15.08 -0.64 8.23
C ALA A 44 -15.02 -1.65 7.07
N LEU A 45 -15.38 -1.24 5.85
CA LEU A 45 -15.34 -2.10 4.67
C LEU A 45 -13.92 -2.54 4.33
N THR A 46 -12.96 -1.64 4.39
CA THR A 46 -11.54 -1.94 4.12
C THR A 46 -10.97 -2.88 5.18
N GLY A 47 -11.24 -2.60 6.46
CA GLY A 47 -10.81 -3.45 7.57
C GLY A 47 -11.43 -4.85 7.52
N LEU A 48 -12.73 -4.95 7.25
CA LEU A 48 -13.43 -6.23 7.07
C LEU A 48 -12.91 -7.00 5.86
N GLY A 49 -12.69 -6.33 4.72
CA GLY A 49 -12.07 -6.94 3.55
C GLY A 49 -10.69 -7.51 3.85
N GLY A 50 -9.86 -6.76 4.59
CA GLY A 50 -8.57 -7.23 5.07
C GLY A 50 -8.68 -8.44 6.00
N LEU A 51 -9.64 -8.42 6.93
CA LEU A 51 -9.88 -9.51 7.87
C LEU A 51 -10.35 -10.79 7.15
N ILE A 52 -11.26 -10.67 6.19
CA ILE A 52 -11.76 -11.78 5.39
C ILE A 52 -10.62 -12.45 4.60
N LEU A 53 -9.71 -11.64 4.03
CA LEU A 53 -8.54 -12.16 3.31
C LEU A 53 -7.51 -12.80 4.24
N TRP A 54 -7.33 -12.25 5.45
CA TRP A 54 -6.31 -12.72 6.38
C TRP A 54 -6.74 -13.95 7.18
N TRP A 55 -7.99 -13.99 7.63
CA TRP A 55 -8.50 -14.99 8.59
C TRP A 55 -8.29 -16.45 8.17
N PRO A 56 -8.62 -16.88 6.91
CA PRO A 56 -8.44 -18.26 6.47
C PRO A 56 -6.98 -18.70 6.46
N PHE A 57 -6.05 -17.76 6.29
CA PHE A 57 -4.62 -18.04 6.08
C PHE A 57 -3.72 -17.65 7.25
N LYS A 58 -4.28 -17.22 8.38
CA LYS A 58 -3.52 -16.74 9.56
C LYS A 58 -2.46 -17.73 10.05
N ASN A 59 -2.72 -19.02 9.99
CA ASN A 59 -1.83 -20.08 10.48
C ASN A 59 -0.81 -20.56 9.45
N THR A 60 -0.78 -19.99 8.26
CA THR A 60 0.18 -20.38 7.21
C THR A 60 1.59 -19.98 7.61
N LYS A 61 2.48 -20.99 7.79
CA LYS A 61 3.91 -20.84 8.16
C LYS A 61 4.83 -21.20 6.98
N LYS A 62 4.55 -20.72 5.80
CA LYS A 62 5.35 -21.03 4.61
C LYS A 62 6.36 -19.93 4.37
N GLU A 63 7.55 -20.27 3.83
CA GLU A 63 8.59 -19.30 3.48
C GLU A 63 8.24 -18.54 2.21
N PHE A 64 8.60 -17.27 2.17
CA PHE A 64 8.47 -16.40 1.01
C PHE A 64 9.47 -16.79 -0.08
N ARG A 65 8.98 -16.93 -1.30
CA ARG A 65 9.83 -17.05 -2.49
C ARG A 65 9.75 -15.76 -3.30
N LEU A 66 10.78 -15.47 -4.07
CA LEU A 66 10.86 -14.25 -4.87
C LEU A 66 9.61 -14.02 -5.77
N ARG A 67 9.08 -15.09 -6.37
CA ARG A 67 7.88 -15.02 -7.22
C ARG A 67 6.64 -14.54 -6.46
N GLU A 68 6.49 -14.96 -5.21
CA GLU A 68 5.38 -14.56 -4.35
C GLU A 68 5.54 -13.10 -3.90
N GLY A 69 6.78 -12.66 -3.67
CA GLY A 69 7.09 -11.26 -3.39
C GLY A 69 6.65 -10.32 -4.52
N VAL A 70 7.01 -10.64 -5.77
CA VAL A 70 6.59 -9.85 -6.95
C VAL A 70 5.07 -9.82 -7.07
N LEU A 71 4.40 -10.96 -6.87
CA LEU A 71 2.94 -11.02 -6.93
C LEU A 71 2.28 -10.17 -5.83
N ILE A 72 2.83 -10.19 -4.60
CA ILE A 72 2.34 -9.36 -3.50
C ILE A 72 2.44 -7.88 -3.88
N VAL A 73 3.54 -7.45 -4.50
CA VAL A 73 3.72 -6.07 -4.94
C VAL A 73 2.65 -5.64 -5.94
N VAL A 74 2.42 -6.44 -6.97
CA VAL A 74 1.40 -6.14 -7.98
C VAL A 74 0.01 -6.11 -7.37
N CYS A 75 -0.33 -7.13 -6.56
CA CYS A 75 -1.62 -7.19 -5.87
C CYS A 75 -1.79 -6.04 -4.87
N PHE A 76 -0.73 -5.62 -4.20
CA PHE A 76 -0.74 -4.48 -3.28
C PHE A 76 -1.28 -3.22 -3.96
N TRP A 77 -0.69 -2.82 -5.08
CA TRP A 77 -1.13 -1.62 -5.81
C TRP A 77 -2.57 -1.71 -6.27
N ILE A 78 -2.98 -2.84 -6.85
CA ILE A 78 -4.34 -3.03 -7.36
C ILE A 78 -5.36 -3.06 -6.23
N VAL A 79 -5.12 -3.86 -5.19
CA VAL A 79 -6.09 -4.08 -4.11
C VAL A 79 -6.21 -2.83 -3.22
N LEU A 80 -5.09 -2.18 -2.88
CA LEU A 80 -5.16 -0.96 -2.09
C LEU A 80 -5.84 0.17 -2.85
N SER A 81 -5.58 0.32 -4.16
CA SER A 81 -6.29 1.30 -4.98
C SER A 81 -7.78 1.01 -5.04
N LEU A 82 -8.17 -0.26 -5.17
CA LEU A 82 -9.58 -0.66 -5.20
C LEU A 82 -10.31 -0.29 -3.90
N PHE A 83 -9.71 -0.56 -2.75
CA PHE A 83 -10.29 -0.18 -1.47
C PHE A 83 -10.13 1.31 -1.16
N GLY A 84 -9.08 1.94 -1.64
CA GLY A 84 -8.88 3.39 -1.57
C GLY A 84 -9.88 4.20 -2.39
N THR A 85 -10.62 3.55 -3.30
CA THR A 85 -11.70 4.14 -4.08
C THR A 85 -12.95 4.39 -3.22
N LEU A 86 -13.18 3.60 -2.16
CA LEU A 86 -14.41 3.61 -1.37
C LEU A 86 -14.80 4.99 -0.84
N PRO A 87 -13.91 5.79 -0.21
CA PRO A 87 -14.28 7.11 0.27
C PRO A 87 -14.79 8.05 -0.83
N PHE A 88 -14.21 7.97 -2.03
CA PHE A 88 -14.62 8.78 -3.16
C PHE A 88 -16.00 8.40 -3.71
N LEU A 89 -16.36 7.10 -3.63
CA LEU A 89 -17.66 6.60 -4.11
C LEU A 89 -18.79 6.80 -3.11
N ILE A 90 -18.49 6.79 -1.81
CA ILE A 90 -19.49 6.86 -0.75
C ILE A 90 -19.84 8.30 -0.40
N THR A 91 -18.94 9.26 -0.66
CA THR A 91 -19.19 10.67 -0.37
C THR A 91 -20.21 11.26 -1.33
N ASP A 92 -21.18 12.03 -0.79
CA ASP A 92 -22.16 12.77 -1.59
C ASP A 92 -21.58 14.10 -2.13
N SER A 93 -20.45 14.53 -1.60
CA SER A 93 -19.82 15.82 -1.94
C SER A 93 -19.24 15.88 -3.35
N ILE A 94 -19.07 14.75 -4.02
CA ILE A 94 -18.53 14.68 -5.39
C ILE A 94 -19.64 14.14 -6.28
N SER A 95 -20.34 15.05 -6.99
CA SER A 95 -21.39 14.68 -7.90
C SER A 95 -20.83 14.01 -9.17
N ASN A 96 -21.47 12.92 -9.60
CA ASN A 96 -21.20 12.23 -10.87
C ASN A 96 -19.82 11.59 -11.03
N LEU A 97 -19.15 11.22 -9.94
CA LEU A 97 -17.90 10.48 -10.04
C LEU A 97 -18.20 9.01 -10.40
N SER A 98 -17.74 8.56 -11.56
CA SER A 98 -17.88 7.15 -11.94
C SER A 98 -16.91 6.27 -11.13
N PHE A 99 -17.18 4.96 -11.08
CA PHE A 99 -16.25 4.01 -10.45
C PHE A 99 -14.84 4.09 -11.09
N SER A 100 -14.77 4.25 -12.41
CA SER A 100 -13.49 4.38 -13.13
C SER A 100 -12.71 5.61 -12.70
N ASP A 101 -13.39 6.73 -12.52
CA ASP A 101 -12.78 8.00 -12.11
C ASP A 101 -12.27 7.91 -10.66
N ALA A 102 -13.09 7.37 -9.75
CA ALA A 102 -12.71 7.16 -8.37
C ALA A 102 -11.53 6.17 -8.23
N PHE A 103 -11.52 5.10 -9.04
CA PHE A 103 -10.41 4.16 -9.07
C PHE A 103 -9.13 4.82 -9.64
N PHE A 104 -9.28 5.64 -10.68
CA PHE A 104 -8.17 6.41 -11.24
C PHE A 104 -7.57 7.37 -10.21
N GLU A 105 -8.40 8.11 -9.46
CA GLU A 105 -7.93 9.01 -8.40
C GLU A 105 -7.16 8.25 -7.31
N SER A 106 -7.69 7.12 -6.85
CA SER A 106 -7.05 6.29 -5.84
C SER A 106 -5.72 5.71 -6.34
N MET A 107 -5.70 5.15 -7.55
CA MET A 107 -4.50 4.59 -8.17
C MET A 107 -3.46 5.68 -8.42
N SER A 108 -3.87 6.82 -8.98
CA SER A 108 -2.99 7.97 -9.23
C SER A 108 -2.37 8.52 -7.95
N GLY A 109 -3.15 8.56 -6.86
CA GLY A 109 -2.64 8.93 -5.55
C GLY A 109 -1.59 7.94 -5.06
N LEU A 110 -1.93 6.66 -4.95
CA LEU A 110 -1.04 5.63 -4.42
C LEU A 110 0.22 5.43 -5.28
N THR A 111 0.13 5.55 -6.60
CA THR A 111 1.32 5.48 -7.48
C THR A 111 2.12 6.78 -7.53
N THR A 112 1.72 7.79 -6.76
CA THR A 112 2.37 9.12 -6.73
C THR A 112 2.37 9.85 -8.09
N THR A 113 1.48 9.46 -9.00
CA THR A 113 1.35 10.09 -10.33
C THR A 113 0.81 11.52 -10.22
N GLY A 114 -0.14 11.76 -9.30
CA GLY A 114 -0.72 13.07 -9.05
C GLY A 114 -1.69 13.56 -10.13
N ALA A 115 -2.00 12.73 -11.13
CA ALA A 115 -3.00 13.05 -12.13
C ALA A 115 -4.41 13.01 -11.53
N THR A 116 -5.31 13.87 -12.01
CA THR A 116 -6.68 13.96 -11.54
C THR A 116 -7.68 14.08 -12.67
N VAL A 117 -8.84 13.48 -12.48
CA VAL A 117 -10.04 13.66 -13.33
C VAL A 117 -11.07 14.57 -12.66
N MET A 118 -10.83 14.93 -11.38
CA MET A 118 -11.70 15.86 -10.65
C MET A 118 -11.47 17.29 -11.14
N SER A 119 -12.56 17.97 -11.46
CA SER A 119 -12.59 19.42 -11.76
C SER A 119 -12.86 20.20 -10.48
N GLN A 120 -12.51 21.48 -10.47
CA GLN A 120 -12.80 22.42 -9.37
C GLN A 120 -12.26 21.94 -8.01
N LEU A 121 -10.98 21.56 -7.98
CA LEU A 121 -10.34 21.04 -6.78
C LEU A 121 -10.43 21.97 -5.58
N ASP A 122 -10.43 23.29 -5.80
CA ASP A 122 -10.48 24.29 -4.74
C ASP A 122 -11.82 24.32 -3.99
N ASP A 123 -12.89 23.84 -4.63
CA ASP A 123 -14.24 23.76 -4.07
C ASP A 123 -14.51 22.44 -3.32
N LEU A 124 -13.59 21.48 -3.42
CA LEU A 124 -13.77 20.18 -2.77
C LEU A 124 -13.61 20.29 -1.25
N PRO A 125 -14.34 19.47 -0.48
CA PRO A 125 -14.20 19.36 0.97
C PRO A 125 -12.76 19.08 1.39
N LYS A 126 -12.33 19.69 2.51
CA LYS A 126 -10.96 19.56 3.02
C LYS A 126 -10.57 18.12 3.32
N ARG A 127 -11.53 17.28 3.82
CA ARG A 127 -11.32 15.84 4.05
C ARG A 127 -10.94 15.11 2.76
N ILE A 128 -11.57 15.44 1.62
CA ILE A 128 -11.28 14.80 0.32
C ILE A 128 -9.91 15.25 -0.19
N LEU A 129 -9.61 16.53 -0.14
CA LEU A 129 -8.30 17.07 -0.51
C LEU A 129 -7.19 16.44 0.34
N PHE A 130 -7.41 16.36 1.64
CA PHE A 130 -6.45 15.74 2.56
C PHE A 130 -6.25 14.25 2.23
N TYR A 131 -7.34 13.51 1.99
CA TYR A 131 -7.26 12.08 1.66
C TYR A 131 -6.47 11.83 0.38
N ARG A 132 -6.68 12.63 -0.66
CA ARG A 132 -5.90 12.57 -1.90
C ARG A 132 -4.40 12.75 -1.66
N GLN A 133 -4.02 13.77 -0.89
CA GLN A 133 -2.61 14.02 -0.53
C GLN A 133 -2.05 12.90 0.34
N GLN A 134 -2.84 12.37 1.26
CA GLN A 134 -2.45 11.26 2.11
C GLN A 134 -2.19 9.99 1.31
N LEU A 135 -2.99 9.67 0.28
CA LEU A 135 -2.73 8.55 -0.62
C LEU A 135 -1.38 8.70 -1.33
N GLN A 136 -1.03 9.91 -1.82
CA GLN A 136 0.26 10.17 -2.43
C GLN A 136 1.42 10.00 -1.44
N TRP A 137 1.25 10.48 -0.22
CA TRP A 137 2.26 10.32 0.84
C TRP A 137 2.47 8.85 1.22
N LEU A 138 1.39 8.11 1.41
CA LEU A 138 1.45 6.66 1.69
C LEU A 138 2.08 5.88 0.54
N GLY A 139 1.71 6.23 -0.69
CA GLY A 139 2.28 5.62 -1.89
C GLY A 139 3.78 5.88 -2.01
N GLY A 140 4.23 7.10 -1.78
CA GLY A 140 5.65 7.45 -1.78
C GLY A 140 6.46 6.67 -0.75
N MET A 141 5.95 6.57 0.49
CA MET A 141 6.56 5.71 1.51
C MET A 141 6.53 4.23 1.12
N GLY A 142 5.41 3.76 0.54
CA GLY A 142 5.25 2.39 0.08
C GLY A 142 6.31 2.00 -0.97
N ILE A 143 6.59 2.89 -1.93
CA ILE A 143 7.65 2.67 -2.94
C ILE A 143 9.03 2.53 -2.28
N ILE A 144 9.36 3.38 -1.32
CA ILE A 144 10.65 3.33 -0.62
C ILE A 144 10.78 2.00 0.15
N VAL A 145 9.76 1.63 0.94
CA VAL A 145 9.76 0.37 1.70
C VAL A 145 9.89 -0.82 0.77
N LEU A 146 9.18 -0.80 -0.37
CA LEU A 146 9.25 -1.84 -1.37
C LEU A 146 10.63 -1.95 -1.99
N ALA A 147 11.25 -0.83 -2.37
CA ALA A 147 12.59 -0.80 -2.92
C ALA A 147 13.60 -1.40 -1.93
N VAL A 148 13.56 -0.98 -0.66
CA VAL A 148 14.45 -1.50 0.38
C VAL A 148 14.22 -2.99 0.64
N ALA A 149 12.98 -3.48 0.54
CA ALA A 149 12.66 -4.89 0.75
C ALA A 149 13.05 -5.78 -0.45
N VAL A 150 12.95 -5.25 -1.68
CA VAL A 150 13.18 -6.03 -2.91
C VAL A 150 14.63 -5.99 -3.38
N LEU A 151 15.36 -4.89 -3.20
CA LEU A 151 16.76 -4.75 -3.64
C LEU A 151 17.68 -5.87 -3.12
N PRO A 152 17.65 -6.26 -1.83
CA PRO A 152 18.45 -7.38 -1.33
C PRO A 152 18.09 -8.72 -1.97
N LEU A 153 16.80 -8.94 -2.29
CA LEU A 153 16.32 -10.16 -2.92
C LEU A 153 16.79 -10.29 -4.38
N LEU A 154 17.09 -9.15 -5.03
CA LEU A 154 17.62 -9.09 -6.39
C LEU A 154 19.15 -9.17 -6.43
N GLY A 155 19.82 -9.30 -5.27
CA GLY A 155 21.29 -9.29 -5.19
C GLY A 155 21.91 -7.91 -5.52
N VAL A 156 21.09 -6.86 -5.63
CA VAL A 156 21.56 -5.50 -5.90
C VAL A 156 21.82 -4.81 -4.56
N GLY A 157 23.09 -4.55 -4.27
CA GLY A 157 23.50 -3.84 -3.04
C GLY A 157 23.88 -4.74 -1.87
N GLY A 158 23.88 -6.06 -2.01
CA GLY A 158 24.48 -6.96 -1.06
C GLY A 158 26.01 -6.86 -1.14
N MET A 159 26.67 -6.42 -0.07
CA MET A 159 28.06 -6.83 0.14
C MET A 159 28.00 -8.35 0.34
N GLU A 160 28.29 -9.10 -0.74
CA GLU A 160 28.61 -10.51 -0.56
C GLU A 160 29.77 -10.55 0.43
N PRO A 161 29.67 -11.28 1.55
CA PRO A 161 30.86 -11.53 2.35
C PRO A 161 31.82 -12.25 1.43
N VAL A 162 32.89 -11.53 1.04
CA VAL A 162 33.98 -12.13 0.26
C VAL A 162 34.46 -13.33 1.06
N SER A 163 34.11 -14.52 0.59
CA SER A 163 34.56 -15.75 1.20
C SER A 163 36.07 -15.85 0.92
N TYR A 164 36.86 -15.41 1.89
CA TYR A 164 38.34 -15.53 1.89
C TYR A 164 38.77 -16.98 2.06
N THR A 165 38.19 -17.92 1.32
CA THR A 165 38.54 -19.34 1.42
C THR A 165 39.86 -19.69 0.72
N HIS A 166 40.56 -18.75 0.11
CA HIS A 166 41.80 -19.02 -0.64
C HIS A 166 42.94 -18.01 -0.43
N LEU A 167 43.02 -17.36 0.76
CA LEU A 167 44.26 -16.70 1.19
C LEU A 167 45.08 -17.65 2.06
N THR A 168 45.43 -18.80 1.52
CA THR A 168 46.62 -19.50 1.99
C THR A 168 47.84 -18.76 1.42
N LEU A 169 48.46 -17.92 2.26
CA LEU A 169 49.80 -17.43 1.99
C LEU A 169 50.69 -18.65 1.76
N PRO A 170 51.40 -18.74 0.64
CA PRO A 170 52.44 -19.78 0.48
C PRO A 170 53.52 -19.42 1.49
N THR A 171 53.55 -20.12 2.63
CA THR A 171 54.72 -20.16 3.50
C THR A 171 55.78 -20.94 2.75
N THR A 172 56.66 -20.26 2.00
CA THR A 172 57.90 -20.83 1.54
C THR A 172 58.80 -21.03 2.75
N PRO A 173 59.18 -22.27 3.08
CA PRO A 173 60.21 -22.48 4.08
C PRO A 173 61.54 -22.09 3.46
N TYR A 174 62.16 -21.05 4.02
CA TYR A 174 63.57 -20.79 3.73
C TYR A 174 64.39 -21.84 4.47
N VAL A 175 65.10 -22.67 3.72
CA VAL A 175 66.24 -23.50 4.19
C VAL A 175 67.49 -22.72 3.95
#